data_ac134c89bdd884ffcaee51c1a2c2c9e5
#
_entry.id   ac134c89bdd884ffcaee51c1a2c2c9e5
#
_cell.length_a   1.000
_cell.length_b   1.000
_cell.length_c   1.000
_cell.angle_alpha   90.00
_cell.angle_beta   90.00
_cell.angle_gamma   90.00
#
_symmetry.space_group_name_H-M   'P 1'
#
loop_
_entity.id
_entity.type
_entity.pdbx_description
1 polymer ?
#
loop_
_entity_poly.entity_id
_entity_poly.type
_entity_poly.pdbx_seq_one_letter_code
_entity_poly.pdbx_strand_id
1 'polypeptide(L)'
;MIRLLTYNIRRGGTGREAALAATIAHASPDIVIFQEATNPALVETLASRAGMRYWASRAKRSLAFMSRAPIVHYEWHRPALSRHAFLELVPYGADFRVFGVHLSAVFAAWTERRRAFELRALLRSIAAHQHGFHALVGDFNTIAPGDMLDPTALPGKVRATVWLSGGRIRWRTIQLVRDAGYADAFRALHADDPGLTLPTTRPHVRLDYAFVPASAVSRVRRCDVVRTPHAVAASDHFPLLAEFDV
;
A
#
# COMPACT_ATOMS: atom_id res chain seq x y z
N MET A 1 -3.61 -2.43 20.21
CA MET A 1 -2.60 -2.13 19.18
C MET A 1 -2.78 -3.09 18.02
N ILE A 2 -2.74 -2.61 16.77
CA ILE A 2 -2.82 -3.44 15.55
C ILE A 2 -1.56 -3.24 14.71
N ARG A 3 -0.98 -4.35 14.25
CA ARG A 3 0.16 -4.42 13.32
C ARG A 3 -0.36 -4.68 11.91
N LEU A 4 -0.26 -3.70 11.04
CA LEU A 4 -0.75 -3.72 9.67
C LEU A 4 0.42 -3.74 8.69
N LEU A 5 0.50 -4.78 7.88
CA LEU A 5 1.48 -4.91 6.79
C LEU A 5 0.81 -4.60 5.46
N THR A 6 1.38 -3.70 4.67
CA THR A 6 1.02 -3.56 3.26
C THR A 6 2.14 -4.09 2.38
N TYR A 7 1.80 -4.91 1.38
CA TYR A 7 2.80 -5.62 0.59
C TYR A 7 2.36 -5.84 -0.87
N ASN A 8 3.02 -5.18 -1.79
CA ASN A 8 2.92 -5.54 -3.21
C ASN A 8 3.73 -6.81 -3.46
N ILE A 9 3.06 -7.92 -3.79
CA ILE A 9 3.67 -9.25 -3.98
C ILE A 9 4.06 -9.55 -5.42
N ARG A 10 4.01 -8.58 -6.29
CA ARG A 10 4.40 -8.65 -7.68
C ARG A 10 3.79 -9.84 -8.45
N ARG A 11 2.94 -9.58 -9.43
CA ARG A 11 2.39 -10.55 -10.38
C ARG A 11 1.85 -11.83 -9.73
N GLY A 12 1.04 -11.70 -8.67
CA GLY A 12 0.41 -12.83 -7.99
C GLY A 12 1.33 -13.64 -7.08
N GLY A 13 2.62 -13.32 -6.98
CA GLY A 13 3.56 -13.95 -6.03
C GLY A 13 3.96 -15.39 -6.33
N THR A 14 3.45 -16.01 -7.40
CA THR A 14 3.69 -17.42 -7.74
C THR A 14 5.19 -17.75 -7.89
N GLY A 15 5.61 -18.88 -7.29
CA GLY A 15 7.00 -19.35 -7.27
C GLY A 15 7.86 -18.68 -6.20
N ARG A 16 7.26 -17.79 -5.36
CA ARG A 16 7.98 -17.08 -4.29
C ARG A 16 7.29 -17.24 -2.92
N GLU A 17 6.43 -18.26 -2.79
CA GLU A 17 5.59 -18.53 -1.62
C GLU A 17 6.40 -18.66 -0.33
N ALA A 18 7.56 -19.32 -0.39
CA ALA A 18 8.43 -19.49 0.78
C ALA A 18 9.03 -18.16 1.25
N ALA A 19 9.52 -17.33 0.32
CA ALA A 19 10.10 -16.04 0.62
C ALA A 19 9.05 -15.04 1.12
N LEU A 20 7.85 -15.03 0.50
CA LEU A 20 6.71 -14.24 0.96
C LEU A 20 6.29 -14.63 2.38
N ALA A 21 6.12 -15.92 2.65
CA ALA A 21 5.75 -16.41 3.97
C ALA A 21 6.81 -16.06 5.04
N ALA A 22 8.10 -16.21 4.72
CA ALA A 22 9.19 -15.84 5.62
C ALA A 22 9.22 -14.33 5.92
N THR A 23 8.96 -13.49 4.91
CA THR A 23 8.85 -12.04 5.09
C THR A 23 7.70 -11.66 6.01
N ILE A 24 6.53 -12.28 5.81
CA ILE A 24 5.33 -12.06 6.62
C ILE A 24 5.57 -12.55 8.06
N ALA A 25 6.17 -13.73 8.23
CA ALA A 25 6.50 -14.27 9.55
C ALA A 25 7.47 -13.35 10.31
N HIS A 26 8.50 -12.80 9.63
CA HIS A 26 9.43 -11.83 10.21
C HIS A 26 8.71 -10.55 10.67
N ALA A 27 7.82 -10.01 9.85
CA ALA A 27 7.05 -8.81 10.19
C ALA A 27 6.00 -9.07 11.28
N SER A 28 5.54 -10.32 11.42
CA SER A 28 4.54 -10.75 12.41
C SER A 28 3.32 -9.82 12.50
N PRO A 29 2.61 -9.54 11.40
CA PRO A 29 1.46 -8.65 11.38
C PRO A 29 0.19 -9.31 11.92
N ASP A 30 -0.77 -8.49 12.35
CA ASP A 30 -2.15 -8.93 12.65
C ASP A 30 -3.00 -8.95 11.39
N ILE A 31 -2.76 -7.97 10.48
CA ILE A 31 -3.46 -7.82 9.21
C ILE A 31 -2.44 -7.59 8.10
N VAL A 32 -2.65 -8.22 6.94
CA VAL A 32 -1.89 -7.95 5.72
C VAL A 32 -2.83 -7.48 4.62
N ILE A 33 -2.47 -6.37 3.97
CA ILE A 33 -3.09 -5.89 2.73
C ILE A 33 -2.12 -6.12 1.59
N PHE A 34 -2.52 -6.96 0.65
CA PHE A 34 -1.71 -7.26 -0.53
C PHE A 34 -2.08 -6.41 -1.73
N GLN A 35 -1.08 -6.06 -2.53
CA GLN A 35 -1.24 -5.58 -3.90
C GLN A 35 -0.67 -6.61 -4.87
N GLU A 36 -1.17 -6.60 -6.11
CA GLU A 36 -0.90 -7.59 -7.16
C GLU A 36 -1.23 -9.03 -6.78
N ALA A 37 -2.10 -9.26 -5.80
CA ALA A 37 -2.51 -10.58 -5.32
C ALA A 37 -3.57 -11.24 -6.23
N THR A 38 -3.26 -11.39 -7.50
CA THR A 38 -4.17 -11.85 -8.55
C THR A 38 -4.47 -13.35 -8.53
N ASN A 39 -3.76 -14.10 -7.67
CA ASN A 39 -3.90 -15.55 -7.51
C ASN A 39 -4.46 -15.88 -6.11
N PRO A 40 -5.77 -16.22 -5.98
CA PRO A 40 -6.36 -16.55 -4.68
C PRO A 40 -5.72 -17.77 -3.99
N ALA A 41 -5.32 -18.80 -4.73
CA ALA A 41 -4.70 -19.99 -4.15
C ALA A 41 -3.36 -19.68 -3.46
N LEU A 42 -2.62 -18.68 -3.97
CA LEU A 42 -1.43 -18.20 -3.30
C LEU A 42 -1.77 -17.52 -1.97
N VAL A 43 -2.78 -16.63 -1.97
CA VAL A 43 -3.20 -15.92 -0.74
C VAL A 43 -3.66 -16.92 0.33
N GLU A 44 -4.41 -17.96 -0.06
CA GLU A 44 -4.80 -19.06 0.82
C GLU A 44 -3.59 -19.79 1.41
N THR A 45 -2.61 -20.13 0.56
CA THR A 45 -1.36 -20.77 0.99
C THR A 45 -0.60 -19.90 2.00
N LEU A 46 -0.48 -18.59 1.75
CA LEU A 46 0.18 -17.66 2.67
C LEU A 46 -0.58 -17.53 3.98
N ALA A 47 -1.91 -17.43 3.92
CA ALA A 47 -2.78 -17.35 5.08
C ALA A 47 -2.63 -18.59 5.97
N SER A 48 -2.66 -19.78 5.38
CA SER A 48 -2.43 -21.04 6.08
C SER A 48 -1.04 -21.09 6.76
N ARG A 49 0.03 -20.75 6.02
CA ARG A 49 1.40 -20.75 6.55
C ARG A 49 1.62 -19.72 7.67
N ALA A 50 0.93 -18.58 7.61
CA ALA A 50 1.02 -17.53 8.61
C ALA A 50 0.07 -17.72 9.80
N GLY A 51 -0.78 -18.76 9.78
CA GLY A 51 -1.81 -18.98 10.80
C GLY A 51 -2.88 -17.88 10.82
N MET A 52 -3.13 -17.23 9.68
CA MET A 52 -4.12 -16.17 9.50
C MET A 52 -5.41 -16.76 8.92
N ARG A 53 -6.41 -17.02 9.79
CA ARG A 53 -7.62 -17.78 9.41
C ARG A 53 -8.61 -16.99 8.54
N TYR A 54 -8.56 -15.67 8.61
CA TYR A 54 -9.50 -14.78 7.92
C TYR A 54 -8.81 -14.15 6.73
N TRP A 55 -9.22 -14.51 5.54
CA TRP A 55 -8.63 -13.99 4.33
C TRP A 55 -9.66 -13.90 3.20
N ALA A 56 -9.44 -13.00 2.27
CA ALA A 56 -10.17 -12.99 1.01
C ALA A 56 -9.32 -12.43 -0.13
N SER A 57 -9.52 -13.01 -1.30
CA SER A 57 -8.92 -12.60 -2.56
C SER A 57 -9.92 -12.83 -3.68
N ARG A 58 -9.77 -12.09 -4.77
CA ARG A 58 -10.58 -12.26 -5.97
C ARG A 58 -9.66 -12.49 -7.17
N ALA A 59 -9.90 -13.54 -7.94
CA ALA A 59 -9.12 -13.86 -9.14
C ALA A 59 -9.01 -12.63 -10.07
N LYS A 60 -7.82 -12.37 -10.58
CA LYS A 60 -7.51 -11.23 -11.46
C LYS A 60 -7.74 -9.84 -10.83
N ARG A 61 -8.01 -9.76 -9.53
CA ARG A 61 -8.04 -8.51 -8.78
C ARG A 61 -6.72 -8.32 -8.03
N SER A 62 -6.32 -7.07 -7.91
CA SER A 62 -5.03 -6.75 -7.32
C SER A 62 -5.02 -6.86 -5.80
N LEU A 63 -6.09 -6.43 -5.14
CA LEU A 63 -6.15 -6.32 -3.69
C LEU A 63 -6.70 -7.59 -3.05
N ALA A 64 -6.01 -8.04 -2.00
CA ALA A 64 -6.42 -9.12 -1.13
C ALA A 64 -6.01 -8.79 0.32
N PHE A 65 -6.53 -9.54 1.28
CA PHE A 65 -6.11 -9.45 2.66
C PHE A 65 -6.00 -10.82 3.32
N MET A 66 -5.29 -10.85 4.44
CA MET A 66 -5.38 -11.90 5.45
C MET A 66 -5.27 -11.29 6.85
N SER A 67 -5.88 -11.92 7.85
CA SER A 67 -5.96 -11.43 9.23
C SER A 67 -5.92 -12.57 10.24
N ARG A 68 -5.35 -12.31 11.42
CA ARG A 68 -5.39 -13.23 12.56
C ARG A 68 -6.74 -13.17 13.26
N ALA A 69 -7.29 -11.97 13.45
CA ALA A 69 -8.59 -11.72 14.06
C ALA A 69 -9.72 -11.73 13.03
N PRO A 70 -10.96 -12.01 13.43
CA PRO A 70 -12.13 -11.91 12.55
C PRO A 70 -12.24 -10.53 11.90
N ILE A 71 -12.73 -10.51 10.66
CA ILE A 71 -13.10 -9.30 9.94
C ILE A 71 -14.62 -9.22 9.91
N VAL A 72 -15.19 -8.16 10.49
CA VAL A 72 -16.65 -7.95 10.56
C VAL A 72 -17.23 -7.61 9.22
N HIS A 73 -16.50 -6.81 8.46
CA HIS A 73 -16.92 -6.38 7.14
C HIS A 73 -15.70 -6.22 6.24
N TYR A 74 -15.84 -6.60 4.96
CA TYR A 74 -14.88 -6.26 3.92
C TYR A 74 -15.58 -6.09 2.59
N GLU A 75 -15.12 -5.12 1.80
CA GLU A 75 -15.68 -4.84 0.49
C GLU A 75 -14.64 -4.29 -0.48
N TRP A 76 -14.76 -4.66 -1.77
CA TRP A 76 -14.01 -4.04 -2.87
C TRP A 76 -14.86 -2.97 -3.53
N HIS A 77 -14.60 -1.72 -3.20
CA HIS A 77 -15.25 -0.57 -3.81
C HIS A 77 -14.58 -0.22 -5.13
N ARG A 78 -15.33 -0.24 -6.21
CA ARG A 78 -14.85 0.19 -7.51
C ARG A 78 -15.59 1.44 -7.97
N PRO A 79 -14.99 2.64 -7.81
CA PRO A 79 -15.59 3.87 -8.32
C PRO A 79 -15.88 3.79 -9.83
N ALA A 80 -16.92 4.44 -10.29
CA ALA A 80 -17.23 4.53 -11.72
C ALA A 80 -16.00 5.03 -12.49
N LEU A 81 -15.69 4.41 -13.64
CA LEU A 81 -14.53 4.71 -14.48
C LEU A 81 -13.15 4.42 -13.85
N SER A 82 -13.09 3.88 -12.64
CA SER A 82 -11.84 3.45 -12.03
C SER A 82 -11.33 2.14 -12.63
N ARG A 83 -10.02 2.06 -12.87
CA ARG A 83 -9.36 0.82 -13.27
C ARG A 83 -9.21 -0.14 -12.10
N HIS A 84 -8.90 0.40 -10.92
CA HIS A 84 -8.64 -0.37 -9.70
C HIS A 84 -9.78 -0.20 -8.70
N ALA A 85 -10.01 -1.23 -7.91
CA ALA A 85 -10.88 -1.18 -6.75
C ALA A 85 -10.04 -0.76 -5.53
N PHE A 86 -10.71 -0.26 -4.50
CA PHE A 86 -10.18 -0.11 -3.15
C PHE A 86 -10.74 -1.23 -2.29
N LEU A 87 -9.97 -1.68 -1.31
CA LEU A 87 -10.39 -2.70 -0.37
C LEU A 87 -10.65 -2.07 0.99
N GLU A 88 -11.89 -2.16 1.46
CA GLU A 88 -12.26 -1.76 2.81
C GLU A 88 -12.26 -2.96 3.72
N LEU A 89 -11.76 -2.79 4.96
CA LEU A 89 -11.74 -3.79 6.02
C LEU A 89 -12.16 -3.17 7.35
N VAL A 90 -13.01 -3.89 8.10
CA VAL A 90 -13.39 -3.56 9.48
C VAL A 90 -13.02 -4.75 10.36
N PRO A 91 -11.94 -4.68 11.16
CA PRO A 91 -11.58 -5.72 12.10
C PRO A 91 -12.60 -5.82 13.24
N TYR A 92 -12.81 -7.05 13.76
CA TYR A 92 -13.66 -7.27 14.92
C TYR A 92 -13.04 -6.66 16.19
N GLY A 93 -13.88 -6.02 17.00
CA GLY A 93 -13.47 -5.50 18.31
C GLY A 93 -12.57 -4.26 18.28
N ALA A 94 -12.37 -3.64 17.12
CA ALA A 94 -11.59 -2.42 16.98
C ALA A 94 -12.43 -1.31 16.33
N ASP A 95 -12.39 -0.10 16.90
CA ASP A 95 -12.89 1.12 16.24
C ASP A 95 -11.84 1.64 15.24
N PHE A 96 -11.56 0.79 14.26
CA PHE A 96 -10.53 1.02 13.26
C PHE A 96 -10.96 0.46 11.91
N ARG A 97 -10.62 1.18 10.85
CA ARG A 97 -10.92 0.76 9.49
C ARG A 97 -9.68 0.86 8.60
N VAL A 98 -9.52 -0.07 7.68
CA VAL A 98 -8.39 -0.10 6.74
C VAL A 98 -8.91 0.03 5.32
N PHE A 99 -8.32 0.94 4.55
CA PHE A 99 -8.52 1.06 3.12
C PHE A 99 -7.24 0.65 2.38
N GLY A 100 -7.29 -0.51 1.74
CA GLY A 100 -6.23 -1.01 0.87
C GLY A 100 -6.27 -0.32 -0.49
N VAL A 101 -5.13 0.16 -0.95
CA VAL A 101 -4.97 0.95 -2.18
C VAL A 101 -3.95 0.29 -3.10
N HIS A 102 -4.25 0.27 -4.41
CA HIS A 102 -3.28 0.02 -5.47
C HIS A 102 -3.66 0.88 -6.67
N LEU A 103 -2.91 1.95 -6.90
CA LEU A 103 -3.18 2.90 -7.98
C LEU A 103 -2.46 2.52 -9.27
N SER A 104 -2.86 3.14 -10.37
CA SER A 104 -2.29 2.88 -11.70
C SER A 104 -0.79 3.15 -11.74
N ALA A 105 -0.01 2.16 -12.18
CA ALA A 105 1.45 2.25 -12.34
C ALA A 105 1.85 3.23 -13.46
N VAL A 106 3.17 3.49 -13.54
CA VAL A 106 3.85 4.33 -14.53
C VAL A 106 3.84 5.83 -14.19
N PHE A 107 5.01 6.45 -14.26
CA PHE A 107 5.20 7.90 -14.07
C PHE A 107 4.92 8.68 -15.36
N ALA A 108 3.61 8.85 -15.69
CA ALA A 108 3.16 9.63 -16.82
C ALA A 108 2.10 10.63 -16.42
N ALA A 109 1.95 11.71 -17.15
CA ALA A 109 0.95 12.75 -16.85
C ALA A 109 -0.47 12.21 -16.88
N TRP A 110 -0.79 11.30 -17.79
CA TRP A 110 -2.12 10.70 -17.91
C TRP A 110 -2.41 9.68 -16.77
N THR A 111 -1.41 8.92 -16.32
CA THR A 111 -1.57 8.01 -15.18
C THR A 111 -1.69 8.79 -13.88
N GLU A 112 -0.97 9.90 -13.72
CA GLU A 112 -1.14 10.80 -12.57
C GLU A 112 -2.55 11.39 -12.50
N ARG A 113 -3.12 11.83 -13.64
CA ARG A 113 -4.50 12.30 -13.70
C ARG A 113 -5.49 11.20 -13.33
N ARG A 114 -5.24 9.96 -13.77
CA ARG A 114 -6.06 8.79 -13.43
C ARG A 114 -5.99 8.48 -11.94
N ARG A 115 -4.78 8.38 -11.37
CA ARG A 115 -4.58 8.18 -9.92
C ARG A 115 -5.31 9.25 -9.11
N ALA A 116 -5.15 10.51 -9.49
CA ALA A 116 -5.83 11.61 -8.83
C ALA A 116 -7.37 11.51 -8.91
N PHE A 117 -7.91 11.03 -10.02
CA PHE A 117 -9.35 10.78 -10.18
C PHE A 117 -9.82 9.65 -9.27
N GLU A 118 -9.15 8.49 -9.33
CA GLU A 118 -9.45 7.31 -8.52
C GLU A 118 -9.40 7.65 -7.02
N LEU A 119 -8.34 8.32 -6.60
CA LEU A 119 -8.14 8.69 -5.20
C LEU A 119 -9.19 9.70 -4.70
N ARG A 120 -9.55 10.71 -5.52
CA ARG A 120 -10.62 11.65 -5.14
C ARG A 120 -11.96 10.96 -4.92
N ALA A 121 -12.27 9.92 -5.70
CA ALA A 121 -13.48 9.14 -5.51
C ALA A 121 -13.46 8.40 -4.18
N LEU A 122 -12.33 7.77 -3.81
CA LEU A 122 -12.13 7.14 -2.52
C LEU A 122 -12.24 8.15 -1.37
N LEU A 123 -11.49 9.26 -1.43
CA LEU A 123 -11.48 10.26 -0.36
C LEU A 123 -12.85 10.88 -0.13
N ARG A 124 -13.63 11.13 -1.18
CA ARG A 124 -15.02 11.59 -1.05
C ARG A 124 -15.92 10.55 -0.39
N SER A 125 -15.75 9.27 -0.75
CA SER A 125 -16.50 8.19 -0.13
C SER A 125 -16.17 8.07 1.36
N ILE A 126 -14.88 8.15 1.71
CA ILE A 126 -14.45 8.14 3.11
C ILE A 126 -15.03 9.33 3.86
N ALA A 127 -14.90 10.55 3.33
CA ALA A 127 -15.41 11.76 3.97
C ALA A 127 -16.93 11.74 4.20
N ALA A 128 -17.68 11.05 3.33
CA ALA A 128 -19.13 10.92 3.45
C ALA A 128 -19.58 9.86 4.48
N HIS A 129 -18.76 8.85 4.78
CA HIS A 129 -19.19 7.66 5.53
C HIS A 129 -18.29 7.30 6.71
N GLN A 130 -17.13 7.96 6.87
CA GLN A 130 -16.13 7.62 7.88
C GLN A 130 -15.80 8.80 8.77
N HIS A 131 -16.05 8.65 10.06
CA HIS A 131 -15.73 9.66 11.08
C HIS A 131 -14.80 9.11 12.17
N GLY A 132 -14.53 7.80 12.16
CA GLY A 132 -13.65 7.10 13.09
C GLY A 132 -12.20 7.01 12.61
N PHE A 133 -11.36 6.38 13.43
CA PHE A 133 -9.97 6.15 13.09
C PHE A 133 -9.84 5.15 11.94
N HIS A 134 -9.05 5.50 10.94
CA HIS A 134 -8.80 4.65 9.79
C HIS A 134 -7.42 4.89 9.18
N ALA A 135 -6.94 3.92 8.39
CA ALA A 135 -5.70 4.04 7.64
C ALA A 135 -5.92 3.74 6.15
N LEU A 136 -5.24 4.52 5.28
CA LEU A 136 -5.10 4.20 3.86
C LEU A 136 -3.71 3.63 3.66
N VAL A 137 -3.62 2.38 3.16
CA VAL A 137 -2.33 1.70 2.99
C VAL A 137 -2.23 1.05 1.63
N GLY A 138 -1.04 1.02 1.06
CA GLY A 138 -0.83 0.33 -0.20
C GLY A 138 0.22 0.94 -1.09
N ASP A 139 0.21 0.46 -2.33
CA ASP A 139 1.02 0.97 -3.42
C ASP A 139 0.28 2.09 -4.16
N PHE A 140 0.72 3.31 -3.95
CA PHE A 140 0.17 4.50 -4.59
C PHE A 140 0.77 4.77 -5.98
N ASN A 141 1.84 4.04 -6.35
CA ASN A 141 2.51 4.16 -7.64
C ASN A 141 2.93 5.58 -8.01
N THR A 142 3.19 6.42 -7.00
CA THR A 142 3.65 7.80 -7.16
C THR A 142 4.48 8.23 -5.96
N ILE A 143 5.29 9.25 -6.13
CA ILE A 143 6.16 9.81 -5.07
C ILE A 143 5.45 10.92 -4.31
N ALA A 144 5.88 11.16 -3.06
CA ALA A 144 5.38 12.27 -2.25
C ALA A 144 6.12 13.58 -2.56
N PRO A 145 5.46 14.75 -2.31
CA PRO A 145 6.15 16.03 -2.32
C PRO A 145 7.31 16.03 -1.33
N GLY A 146 8.50 16.40 -1.80
CA GLY A 146 9.72 16.41 -1.00
C GLY A 146 10.51 15.10 -1.02
N ASP A 147 9.95 13.99 -1.53
CA ASP A 147 10.73 12.78 -1.74
C ASP A 147 11.68 12.97 -2.93
N MET A 148 12.95 12.65 -2.70
CA MET A 148 13.96 12.70 -3.75
C MET A 148 13.81 11.51 -4.69
N LEU A 149 13.90 11.78 -5.99
CA LEU A 149 14.00 10.76 -7.01
C LEU A 149 15.16 11.10 -7.91
N ASP A 150 16.09 10.17 -8.08
CA ASP A 150 17.10 10.23 -9.12
C ASP A 150 16.52 9.70 -10.44
N PRO A 151 16.25 10.57 -11.43
CA PRO A 151 15.71 10.13 -12.71
C PRO A 151 16.67 9.17 -13.45
N THR A 152 17.98 9.22 -13.17
CA THR A 152 18.97 8.36 -13.83
C THR A 152 18.90 6.91 -13.33
N ALA A 153 18.41 6.70 -12.11
CA ALA A 153 18.18 5.37 -11.53
C ALA A 153 16.95 4.66 -12.13
N LEU A 154 16.06 5.39 -12.80
CA LEU A 154 14.87 4.80 -13.43
C LEU A 154 15.24 3.96 -14.66
N PRO A 155 14.54 2.82 -14.90
CA PRO A 155 14.69 2.05 -16.13
C PRO A 155 14.48 2.91 -17.38
N GLY A 156 15.21 2.65 -18.46
CA GLY A 156 15.20 3.47 -19.68
C GLY A 156 13.80 3.70 -20.26
N LYS A 157 12.92 2.68 -20.23
CA LYS A 157 11.52 2.81 -20.66
C LYS A 157 10.73 3.79 -19.79
N VAL A 158 10.98 3.80 -18.48
CA VAL A 158 10.32 4.73 -17.54
C VAL A 158 10.83 6.14 -17.78
N ARG A 159 12.14 6.32 -17.95
CA ARG A 159 12.74 7.63 -18.30
C ARG A 159 12.15 8.20 -19.59
N ALA A 160 12.04 7.37 -20.63
CA ALA A 160 11.42 7.79 -21.90
C ALA A 160 9.95 8.23 -21.68
N THR A 161 9.19 7.51 -20.87
CA THR A 161 7.80 7.88 -20.55
C THR A 161 7.71 9.18 -19.77
N VAL A 162 8.61 9.40 -18.79
CA VAL A 162 8.71 10.67 -18.05
C VAL A 162 9.05 11.81 -19.02
N TRP A 163 10.02 11.62 -19.89
CA TRP A 163 10.42 12.61 -20.89
C TRP A 163 9.25 12.97 -21.83
N LEU A 164 8.55 11.98 -22.39
CA LEU A 164 7.35 12.17 -23.22
C LEU A 164 6.21 12.87 -22.48
N SER A 165 6.19 12.80 -21.16
CA SER A 165 5.20 13.46 -20.30
C SER A 165 5.60 14.87 -19.86
N GLY A 166 6.62 15.47 -20.50
CA GLY A 166 7.11 16.81 -20.22
C GLY A 166 8.30 16.87 -19.25
N GLY A 167 9.04 15.76 -19.07
CA GLY A 167 10.28 15.69 -18.30
C GLY A 167 10.15 15.86 -16.78
N ARG A 168 8.93 15.92 -16.27
CA ARG A 168 8.65 16.14 -14.83
C ARG A 168 7.84 14.99 -14.25
N ILE A 169 8.29 14.46 -13.12
CA ILE A 169 7.52 13.56 -12.29
C ILE A 169 6.58 14.42 -11.42
N ARG A 170 5.33 14.02 -11.37
CA ARG A 170 4.28 14.77 -10.68
C ARG A 170 3.84 13.99 -9.46
N TRP A 171 3.62 14.66 -8.35
CA TRP A 171 3.22 14.11 -7.05
C TRP A 171 1.83 14.58 -6.58
N ARG A 172 0.99 15.02 -7.54
CA ARG A 172 -0.35 15.56 -7.25
C ARG A 172 -1.23 14.57 -6.49
N THR A 173 -1.06 13.28 -6.73
CA THR A 173 -1.83 12.23 -6.05
C THR A 173 -1.59 12.24 -4.55
N ILE A 174 -0.32 12.27 -4.10
CA ILE A 174 -0.01 12.34 -2.66
C ILE A 174 -0.38 13.69 -2.07
N GLN A 175 -0.24 14.78 -2.83
CA GLN A 175 -0.69 16.09 -2.37
C GLN A 175 -2.20 16.09 -2.07
N LEU A 176 -3.02 15.42 -2.89
CA LEU A 176 -4.45 15.27 -2.64
C LEU A 176 -4.76 14.54 -1.32
N VAL A 177 -3.95 13.54 -0.93
CA VAL A 177 -4.11 12.86 0.37
C VAL A 177 -3.83 13.84 1.50
N ARG A 178 -2.74 14.60 1.40
CA ARG A 178 -2.38 15.63 2.40
C ARG A 178 -3.43 16.73 2.49
N ASP A 179 -3.91 17.24 1.36
CA ASP A 179 -4.94 18.27 1.29
C ASP A 179 -6.29 17.80 1.87
N ALA A 180 -6.54 16.49 1.85
CA ALA A 180 -7.69 15.86 2.48
C ALA A 180 -7.52 15.64 3.99
N GLY A 181 -6.44 16.15 4.60
CA GLY A 181 -6.21 16.10 6.04
C GLY A 181 -5.55 14.82 6.54
N TYR A 182 -4.82 14.10 5.68
CA TYR A 182 -4.06 12.90 6.09
C TYR A 182 -2.58 13.21 6.32
N ALA A 183 -2.01 12.54 7.31
CA ALA A 183 -0.58 12.49 7.59
C ALA A 183 0.03 11.18 7.07
N ASP A 184 1.23 11.26 6.54
CA ASP A 184 2.06 10.12 6.15
C ASP A 184 2.69 9.54 7.43
N ALA A 185 2.27 8.33 7.81
CA ALA A 185 2.70 7.67 9.04
C ALA A 185 4.21 7.42 9.08
N PHE A 186 4.81 7.05 7.94
CA PHE A 186 6.26 6.86 7.85
C PHE A 186 7.00 8.18 8.06
N ARG A 187 6.60 9.23 7.35
CA ARG A 187 7.27 10.53 7.41
C ARG A 187 7.10 11.22 8.76
N ALA A 188 6.00 10.95 9.48
CA ALA A 188 5.77 11.47 10.81
C ALA A 188 6.77 10.93 11.85
N LEU A 189 7.30 9.72 11.64
CA LEU A 189 8.27 9.07 12.53
C LEU A 189 9.71 9.17 12.03
N HIS A 190 9.92 9.29 10.71
CA HIS A 190 11.22 9.24 10.06
C HIS A 190 11.38 10.43 9.10
N ALA A 191 11.64 11.61 9.66
CA ALA A 191 11.73 12.85 8.87
C ALA A 191 12.81 12.79 7.78
N ASP A 192 13.96 12.19 8.10
CA ASP A 192 15.16 12.18 7.25
C ASP A 192 15.39 10.85 6.50
N ASP A 193 14.71 9.74 6.87
CA ASP A 193 14.83 8.47 6.15
C ASP A 193 14.04 8.55 4.83
N PRO A 194 14.64 8.28 3.67
CA PRO A 194 13.93 8.30 2.39
C PRO A 194 12.81 7.26 2.28
N GLY A 195 12.79 6.22 3.12
CA GLY A 195 11.73 5.20 3.15
C GLY A 195 11.58 4.40 1.86
N LEU A 196 12.66 4.19 1.13
CA LEU A 196 12.62 3.60 -0.22
C LEU A 196 12.08 2.18 -0.20
N THR A 197 11.08 1.89 -1.06
CA THR A 197 10.41 0.59 -1.13
C THR A 197 10.66 -0.16 -2.44
N LEU A 198 11.11 0.51 -3.51
CA LEU A 198 11.28 -0.09 -4.84
C LEU A 198 12.56 0.37 -5.53
N PRO A 199 13.21 -0.51 -6.35
CA PRO A 199 13.15 -1.97 -6.33
C PRO A 199 13.97 -2.51 -5.16
N THR A 200 13.60 -3.67 -4.61
CA THR A 200 14.28 -4.27 -3.46
C THR A 200 15.77 -4.51 -3.68
N THR A 201 16.21 -4.77 -4.92
CA THR A 201 17.61 -5.01 -5.27
C THR A 201 18.48 -3.75 -5.28
N ARG A 202 17.89 -2.58 -5.54
CA ARG A 202 18.54 -1.27 -5.54
C ARG A 202 17.51 -0.17 -5.25
N PRO A 203 17.08 -0.01 -4.01
CA PRO A 203 16.01 0.92 -3.67
C PRO A 203 16.35 2.36 -4.05
N HIS A 204 15.43 3.03 -4.77
CA HIS A 204 15.62 4.43 -5.20
C HIS A 204 14.31 5.21 -5.30
N VAL A 205 13.16 4.57 -4.93
CA VAL A 205 11.86 5.26 -4.91
C VAL A 205 10.96 4.69 -3.81
N ARG A 206 10.13 5.54 -3.21
CA ARG A 206 9.09 5.18 -2.26
C ARG A 206 7.73 5.26 -2.96
N LEU A 207 7.03 4.13 -3.06
CA LEU A 207 5.71 4.02 -3.69
C LEU A 207 4.64 3.47 -2.74
N ASP A 208 5.08 2.85 -1.63
CA ASP A 208 4.22 2.23 -0.64
C ASP A 208 4.06 3.16 0.56
N TYR A 209 2.83 3.38 0.99
CA TYR A 209 2.49 4.37 2.01
C TYR A 209 1.48 3.81 3.01
N ALA A 210 1.52 4.41 4.21
CA ALA A 210 0.47 4.32 5.21
C ALA A 210 0.09 5.76 5.61
N PHE A 211 -1.18 6.13 5.38
CA PHE A 211 -1.72 7.42 5.76
C PHE A 211 -2.79 7.24 6.83
N VAL A 212 -2.83 8.16 7.77
CA VAL A 212 -3.86 8.27 8.80
C VAL A 212 -4.43 9.70 8.82
N PRO A 213 -5.65 9.93 9.32
CA PRO A 213 -6.11 11.29 9.57
C PRO A 213 -5.06 12.06 10.41
N ALA A 214 -4.75 13.31 10.05
CA ALA A 214 -3.73 14.09 10.72
C ALA A 214 -4.03 14.26 12.23
N SER A 215 -5.32 14.31 12.59
CA SER A 215 -5.76 14.32 14.00
C SER A 215 -5.45 13.04 14.77
N ALA A 216 -5.18 11.94 14.07
CA ALA A 216 -4.90 10.63 14.66
C ALA A 216 -3.42 10.21 14.52
N VAL A 217 -2.53 11.09 14.08
CA VAL A 217 -1.11 10.77 13.89
C VAL A 217 -0.43 10.29 15.17
N SER A 218 -0.88 10.76 16.34
CA SER A 218 -0.39 10.34 17.66
C SER A 218 -0.69 8.86 17.98
N ARG A 219 -1.60 8.23 17.24
CA ARG A 219 -1.89 6.79 17.36
C ARG A 219 -0.90 5.91 16.57
N VAL A 220 -0.04 6.49 15.75
CA VAL A 220 1.01 5.77 15.02
C VAL A 220 2.18 5.50 15.97
N ARG A 221 2.45 4.24 16.28
CA ARG A 221 3.55 3.82 17.16
C ARG A 221 4.78 3.40 16.38
N ARG A 222 4.56 2.86 15.19
CA ARG A 222 5.62 2.40 14.30
C ARG A 222 5.18 2.49 12.85
N CYS A 223 6.12 2.79 11.96
CA CYS A 223 5.90 2.66 10.52
C CYS A 223 7.26 2.44 9.85
N ASP A 224 7.59 1.19 9.48
CA ASP A 224 8.91 0.82 8.99
C ASP A 224 8.85 0.06 7.68
N VAL A 225 9.84 0.29 6.83
CA VAL A 225 10.09 -0.54 5.64
C VAL A 225 10.81 -1.81 6.07
N VAL A 226 10.19 -2.97 5.83
CA VAL A 226 10.71 -4.28 6.23
C VAL A 226 11.76 -4.77 5.22
N ARG A 227 13.04 -4.51 5.51
CA ARG A 227 14.18 -4.89 4.66
C ARG A 227 14.83 -6.16 5.18
N THR A 228 14.54 -7.28 4.52
CA THR A 228 15.14 -8.58 4.83
C THR A 228 15.61 -9.28 3.56
N PRO A 229 16.56 -10.24 3.64
CA PRO A 229 16.93 -11.06 2.48
C PRO A 229 15.73 -11.80 1.88
N HIS A 230 14.76 -12.23 2.71
CA HIS A 230 13.53 -12.85 2.25
C HIS A 230 12.66 -11.86 1.46
N ALA A 231 12.54 -10.61 1.88
CA ALA A 231 11.79 -9.59 1.17
C ALA A 231 12.39 -9.31 -0.23
N VAL A 232 13.73 -9.29 -0.35
CA VAL A 232 14.41 -9.15 -1.65
C VAL A 232 14.09 -10.32 -2.59
N ALA A 233 14.05 -11.54 -2.07
CA ALA A 233 13.71 -12.72 -2.87
C ALA A 233 12.20 -12.81 -3.18
N ALA A 234 11.36 -12.21 -2.35
CA ALA A 234 9.90 -12.31 -2.42
C ALA A 234 9.26 -11.36 -3.42
N SER A 235 9.72 -10.11 -3.52
CA SER A 235 9.11 -9.09 -4.38
C SER A 235 10.13 -8.06 -4.83
N ASP A 236 9.77 -7.25 -5.82
CA ASP A 236 10.48 -6.01 -6.15
C ASP A 236 10.09 -4.84 -5.24
N HIS A 237 9.04 -4.97 -4.43
CA HIS A 237 8.70 -4.03 -3.37
C HIS A 237 9.11 -4.56 -1.99
N PHE A 238 9.66 -3.70 -1.13
CA PHE A 238 9.70 -3.95 0.30
C PHE A 238 8.32 -3.67 0.92
N PRO A 239 7.85 -4.54 1.83
CA PRO A 239 6.61 -4.24 2.53
C PRO A 239 6.80 -3.13 3.56
N LEU A 240 5.71 -2.41 3.86
CA LEU A 240 5.63 -1.40 4.89
C LEU A 240 4.79 -1.94 6.06
N LEU A 241 5.37 -1.96 7.26
CA LEU A 241 4.71 -2.35 8.51
C LEU A 241 4.35 -1.10 9.30
N ALA A 242 3.08 -0.94 9.66
CA ALA A 242 2.63 0.13 10.55
C ALA A 242 1.95 -0.46 11.79
N GLU A 243 2.16 0.16 12.96
CA GLU A 243 1.53 -0.21 14.22
C GLU A 243 0.71 0.95 14.75
N PHE A 244 -0.55 0.67 15.10
CA PHE A 244 -1.51 1.67 15.51
C PHE A 244 -2.15 1.33 16.86
N ASP A 245 -2.33 2.34 17.70
CA ASP A 245 -3.23 2.26 18.84
C ASP A 245 -4.67 2.43 18.34
N VAL A 246 -5.51 1.42 18.54
CA VAL A 246 -6.90 1.34 18.09
C VAL A 246 -7.84 1.15 19.27
#